data_8eab801adf2bd0da76eb4950ea922227
#
_entry.id   8eab801adf2bd0da76eb4950ea922227
#
_cell.length_a   1.000
_cell.length_b   1.000
_cell.length_c   1.000
_cell.angle_alpha   90.00
_cell.angle_beta   90.00
_cell.angle_gamma   90.00
#
_symmetry.space_group_name_H-M   'P 1'
#
loop_
_entity.id
_entity.type
_entity.pdbx_description
1 polymer ?
#
loop_
_entity_poly.entity_id
_entity_poly.type
_entity_poly.pdbx_seq_one_letter_code
_entity_poly.pdbx_strand_id
1 'polypeptide(L)'
;MREGVMIKTDRLLLREMDENDYDALYAVLADSDIMQHYPYTFDETRVRGWISRNIERYQIFGFGLWAVCLRENGEMIGDCGLTMQSINGVIKPEIGYHIRRDHQRKGYAKEAAIAVRDWAFQNTPFNVIYSYMKYTNTPSASAAVSWGCHQVDEFKDEVNEITKVFAITRMEWQKLTACHADPDTDKSAEVLLSNVDKLHTTPLGVERIKQNLKTEADDVVAFCKQKILSGHCKIYRQGKNWYCETEDLKITVNAKSYTIITVHRRRDL
;
A
#
# COMPACT_ATOMS: atom_id res chain seq x y z
N MET A 1 21.60 -9.70 4.18
CA MET A 1 20.29 -10.06 4.78
C MET A 1 19.24 -9.23 4.06
N ARG A 2 18.12 -9.82 3.64
CA ARG A 2 17.02 -9.07 3.03
C ARG A 2 16.36 -8.22 4.11
N GLU A 3 16.14 -6.92 3.85
CA GLU A 3 15.28 -6.12 4.71
C GLU A 3 13.86 -6.68 4.67
N GLY A 4 13.25 -6.91 5.83
CA GLY A 4 11.88 -7.39 5.93
C GLY A 4 10.89 -6.36 5.39
N VAL A 5 9.76 -6.82 4.87
CA VAL A 5 8.70 -5.92 4.38
C VAL A 5 8.11 -5.11 5.54
N MET A 6 8.03 -3.81 5.34
CA MET A 6 7.41 -2.87 6.28
C MET A 6 6.47 -1.93 5.54
N ILE A 7 5.17 -2.00 5.85
CA ILE A 7 4.14 -1.17 5.25
C ILE A 7 3.60 -0.21 6.31
N LYS A 8 3.67 1.10 6.04
CA LYS A 8 3.18 2.14 6.95
C LYS A 8 1.92 2.78 6.39
N THR A 9 0.92 2.95 7.25
CA THR A 9 -0.29 3.72 6.99
C THR A 9 -0.39 4.91 7.96
N ASP A 10 -1.51 5.58 8.01
CA ASP A 10 -1.72 6.67 8.98
C ASP A 10 -1.68 6.17 10.42
N ARG A 11 -2.31 5.03 10.71
CA ARG A 11 -2.49 4.49 12.06
C ARG A 11 -1.75 3.17 12.31
N LEU A 12 -1.34 2.46 11.24
CA LEU A 12 -0.82 1.10 11.33
C LEU A 12 0.61 0.99 10.81
N LEU A 13 1.32 0.02 11.38
CA LEU A 13 2.57 -0.53 10.89
C LEU A 13 2.36 -2.03 10.66
N LEU A 14 2.49 -2.48 9.41
CA LEU A 14 2.52 -3.89 9.08
C LEU A 14 3.98 -4.32 8.90
N ARG A 15 4.41 -5.34 9.65
CA ARG A 15 5.77 -5.87 9.60
C ARG A 15 5.76 -7.41 9.57
N GLU A 16 6.85 -7.99 9.18
CA GLU A 16 7.02 -9.44 9.30
C GLU A 16 6.84 -9.86 10.77
N MET A 17 6.18 -11.01 10.98
CA MET A 17 6.02 -11.61 12.31
C MET A 17 7.30 -12.29 12.74
N ASP A 18 7.51 -12.36 14.03
CA ASP A 18 8.51 -13.21 14.67
C ASP A 18 7.91 -13.99 15.84
N GLU A 19 8.71 -14.84 16.50
CA GLU A 19 8.26 -15.69 17.60
C GLU A 19 7.79 -14.90 18.84
N ASN A 20 8.17 -13.63 18.98
CA ASN A 20 7.73 -12.77 20.09
C ASN A 20 6.29 -12.28 19.90
N ASP A 21 5.71 -12.43 18.70
CA ASP A 21 4.33 -12.06 18.42
C ASP A 21 3.29 -13.09 18.92
N TYR A 22 3.78 -14.20 19.50
CA TYR A 22 2.91 -15.32 19.89
C TYR A 22 1.75 -14.89 20.80
N ASP A 23 2.01 -14.20 21.89
CA ASP A 23 0.96 -13.85 22.86
C ASP A 23 -0.11 -12.93 22.24
N ALA A 24 0.33 -11.94 21.47
CA ALA A 24 -0.58 -11.03 20.78
C ALA A 24 -1.42 -11.76 19.72
N LEU A 25 -0.79 -12.63 18.94
CA LEU A 25 -1.48 -13.41 17.91
C LEU A 25 -2.41 -14.46 18.51
N TYR A 26 -2.01 -15.10 19.62
CA TYR A 26 -2.84 -16.04 20.34
C TYR A 26 -4.14 -15.37 20.85
N ALA A 27 -4.05 -14.14 21.36
CA ALA A 27 -5.23 -13.38 21.78
C ALA A 27 -6.22 -13.07 20.62
N VAL A 28 -5.76 -13.14 19.38
CA VAL A 28 -6.60 -12.98 18.18
C VAL A 28 -7.15 -14.33 17.71
N LEU A 29 -6.26 -15.30 17.46
CA LEU A 29 -6.62 -16.56 16.81
C LEU A 29 -7.31 -17.57 17.76
N ALA A 30 -7.06 -17.48 19.07
CA ALA A 30 -7.75 -18.33 20.06
C ALA A 30 -9.15 -17.80 20.45
N ASP A 31 -9.52 -16.60 20.02
CA ASP A 31 -10.84 -16.04 20.24
C ASP A 31 -11.87 -16.74 19.33
N SER A 32 -12.79 -17.52 19.94
CA SER A 32 -13.79 -18.31 19.21
C SER A 32 -14.76 -17.46 18.37
N ASP A 33 -15.03 -16.23 18.76
CA ASP A 33 -15.93 -15.35 18.00
C ASP A 33 -15.23 -14.75 16.76
N ILE A 34 -13.93 -14.51 16.86
CA ILE A 34 -13.12 -14.10 15.70
C ILE A 34 -13.01 -15.25 14.71
N MET A 35 -12.72 -16.44 15.24
CA MET A 35 -12.41 -17.63 14.42
C MET A 35 -13.62 -18.55 14.18
N GLN A 36 -14.85 -18.09 14.45
CA GLN A 36 -16.10 -18.87 14.33
C GLN A 36 -16.37 -19.44 12.92
N HIS A 37 -15.73 -18.91 11.90
CA HIS A 37 -15.83 -19.38 10.52
C HIS A 37 -14.76 -20.39 10.13
N TYR A 38 -13.84 -20.71 11.04
CA TYR A 38 -12.84 -21.75 10.84
C TYR A 38 -13.36 -23.11 11.34
N PRO A 39 -13.03 -24.23 10.68
CA PRO A 39 -13.54 -25.56 11.05
C PRO A 39 -12.83 -26.16 12.28
N TYR A 40 -11.93 -25.41 12.92
CA TYR A 40 -11.12 -25.85 14.05
C TYR A 40 -10.79 -24.69 14.97
N THR A 41 -10.42 -25.01 16.22
CA THR A 41 -9.93 -24.04 17.20
C THR A 41 -8.42 -23.85 17.07
N PHE A 42 -7.93 -22.70 17.50
CA PHE A 42 -6.51 -22.37 17.51
C PHE A 42 -5.96 -22.56 18.94
N ASP A 43 -5.27 -23.66 19.15
CA ASP A 43 -4.44 -23.90 20.32
C ASP A 43 -3.02 -23.33 20.14
N GLU A 44 -2.17 -23.47 21.17
CA GLU A 44 -0.77 -23.02 21.12
C GLU A 44 -0.02 -23.56 19.89
N THR A 45 -0.13 -24.86 19.61
CA THR A 45 0.57 -25.50 18.50
C THR A 45 0.18 -24.90 17.15
N ARG A 46 -1.11 -24.63 16.94
CA ARG A 46 -1.61 -24.02 15.71
C ARG A 46 -1.16 -22.59 15.55
N VAL A 47 -1.14 -21.79 16.63
CA VAL A 47 -0.71 -20.40 16.58
C VAL A 47 0.80 -20.32 16.31
N ARG A 48 1.63 -21.13 16.97
CA ARG A 48 3.07 -21.21 16.65
C ARG A 48 3.31 -21.66 15.22
N GLY A 49 2.57 -22.67 14.75
CA GLY A 49 2.60 -23.11 13.35
C GLY A 49 2.13 -22.04 12.36
N TRP A 50 1.25 -21.14 12.78
CA TRP A 50 0.82 -19.99 11.97
C TRP A 50 1.96 -18.98 11.78
N ILE A 51 2.66 -18.63 12.85
CA ILE A 51 3.83 -17.75 12.82
C ILE A 51 4.93 -18.38 11.95
N SER A 52 5.31 -19.63 12.23
CA SER A 52 6.37 -20.34 11.50
C SER A 52 6.10 -20.41 10.00
N ARG A 53 4.86 -20.73 9.59
CA ARG A 53 4.46 -20.72 8.17
C ARG A 53 4.55 -19.34 7.51
N ASN A 54 4.26 -18.26 8.24
CA ASN A 54 4.40 -16.93 7.68
C ASN A 54 5.87 -16.52 7.57
N ILE A 55 6.71 -16.86 8.54
CA ILE A 55 8.18 -16.67 8.46
C ILE A 55 8.74 -17.40 7.23
N GLU A 56 8.32 -18.66 7.00
CA GLU A 56 8.72 -19.42 5.81
C GLU A 56 8.23 -18.75 4.52
N ARG A 57 6.98 -18.28 4.47
CA ARG A 57 6.42 -17.55 3.31
C ARG A 57 7.21 -16.29 2.97
N TYR A 58 7.66 -15.53 3.96
CA TYR A 58 8.51 -14.36 3.74
C TYR A 58 9.83 -14.74 3.05
N GLN A 59 10.40 -15.87 3.44
CA GLN A 59 11.66 -16.35 2.84
C GLN A 59 11.47 -16.84 1.40
N ILE A 60 10.38 -17.56 1.13
CA ILE A 60 10.12 -18.19 -0.18
C ILE A 60 9.52 -17.21 -1.18
N PHE A 61 8.47 -16.48 -0.79
CA PHE A 61 7.67 -15.65 -1.68
C PHE A 61 7.96 -14.16 -1.54
N GLY A 62 8.54 -13.74 -0.43
CA GLY A 62 8.71 -12.35 -0.11
C GLY A 62 7.49 -11.66 0.49
N PHE A 63 6.43 -12.43 0.75
CA PHE A 63 5.19 -11.96 1.37
C PHE A 63 4.54 -13.08 2.18
N GLY A 64 3.60 -12.70 3.06
CA GLY A 64 2.83 -13.57 3.93
C GLY A 64 1.79 -12.72 4.67
N LEU A 65 1.24 -13.23 5.77
CA LEU A 65 0.47 -12.39 6.69
C LEU A 65 1.46 -11.64 7.59
N TRP A 66 1.33 -10.34 7.64
CA TRP A 66 2.16 -9.46 8.47
C TRP A 66 1.45 -9.14 9.78
N ALA A 67 2.21 -8.92 10.85
CA ALA A 67 1.72 -8.37 12.10
C ALA A 67 1.16 -6.97 11.85
N VAL A 68 -0.07 -6.71 12.27
CA VAL A 68 -0.71 -5.38 12.24
C VAL A 68 -0.51 -4.73 13.60
N CYS A 69 0.32 -3.70 13.65
CA CYS A 69 0.66 -2.97 14.86
C CYS A 69 0.12 -1.55 14.83
N LEU A 70 -0.35 -1.04 15.96
CA LEU A 70 -0.69 0.38 16.11
C LEU A 70 0.58 1.22 16.12
N ARG A 71 0.62 2.28 15.32
CA ARG A 71 1.80 3.17 15.27
C ARG A 71 2.00 3.99 16.54
N GLU A 72 0.92 4.25 17.28
CA GLU A 72 0.96 5.09 18.47
C GLU A 72 1.72 4.45 19.65
N ASN A 73 1.64 3.11 19.78
CA ASN A 73 2.20 2.40 20.93
C ASN A 73 2.94 1.09 20.57
N GLY A 74 2.93 0.68 19.29
CA GLY A 74 3.56 -0.55 18.82
C GLY A 74 2.76 -1.82 19.12
N GLU A 75 1.57 -1.72 19.70
CA GLU A 75 0.72 -2.86 20.05
C GLU A 75 0.27 -3.64 18.83
N MET A 76 0.54 -4.94 18.80
CA MET A 76 0.01 -5.83 17.76
C MET A 76 -1.47 -6.13 18.04
N ILE A 77 -2.32 -5.81 17.06
CA ILE A 77 -3.78 -5.95 17.14
C ILE A 77 -4.35 -7.01 16.20
N GLY A 78 -3.49 -7.68 15.43
CA GLY A 78 -3.93 -8.70 14.49
C GLY A 78 -2.91 -9.01 13.43
N ASP A 79 -3.37 -9.65 12.37
CA ASP A 79 -2.59 -9.89 11.16
C ASP A 79 -3.34 -9.48 9.89
N CYS A 80 -2.61 -9.13 8.85
CA CYS A 80 -3.13 -8.88 7.51
C CYS A 80 -2.02 -9.08 6.48
N GLY A 81 -2.34 -9.71 5.35
CA GLY A 81 -1.32 -9.87 4.33
C GLY A 81 -1.77 -10.62 3.09
N LEU A 82 -0.79 -10.89 2.23
CA LEU A 82 -0.96 -11.59 0.97
C LEU A 82 -0.52 -13.03 1.12
N THR A 83 -1.35 -13.97 0.68
CA THR A 83 -1.04 -15.40 0.69
C THR A 83 -1.47 -16.06 -0.62
N MET A 84 -0.91 -17.23 -0.92
CA MET A 84 -1.37 -18.06 -2.02
C MET A 84 -2.33 -19.12 -1.47
N GLN A 85 -3.59 -19.09 -1.91
CA GLN A 85 -4.66 -19.97 -1.42
C GLN A 85 -5.28 -20.77 -2.55
N SER A 86 -5.70 -22.01 -2.24
CA SER A 86 -6.50 -22.81 -3.15
C SER A 86 -7.96 -22.36 -3.06
N ILE A 87 -8.45 -21.71 -4.09
CA ILE A 87 -9.83 -21.22 -4.20
C ILE A 87 -10.48 -21.95 -5.37
N ASN A 88 -11.43 -22.84 -5.08
CA ASN A 88 -12.07 -23.72 -6.06
C ASN A 88 -11.04 -24.49 -6.90
N GLY A 89 -10.06 -25.14 -6.23
CA GLY A 89 -9.01 -25.93 -6.86
C GLY A 89 -7.93 -25.17 -7.63
N VAL A 90 -7.97 -23.85 -7.64
CA VAL A 90 -6.99 -23.00 -8.32
C VAL A 90 -6.22 -22.18 -7.29
N ILE A 91 -4.89 -22.15 -7.40
CA ILE A 91 -4.03 -21.32 -6.53
C ILE A 91 -4.15 -19.86 -6.96
N LYS A 92 -4.59 -19.02 -6.04
CA LYS A 92 -4.86 -17.61 -6.27
C LYS A 92 -4.21 -16.75 -5.17
N PRO A 93 -3.71 -15.52 -5.49
CA PRO A 93 -3.25 -14.58 -4.49
C PRO A 93 -4.44 -14.02 -3.70
N GLU A 94 -4.39 -14.11 -2.38
CA GLU A 94 -5.49 -13.77 -1.50
C GLU A 94 -5.02 -12.82 -0.40
N ILE A 95 -5.85 -11.82 -0.07
CA ILE A 95 -5.67 -10.97 1.10
C ILE A 95 -6.58 -11.46 2.21
N GLY A 96 -5.95 -11.94 3.31
CA GLY A 96 -6.58 -12.30 4.55
C GLY A 96 -6.27 -11.34 5.69
N TYR A 97 -7.13 -11.28 6.69
CA TYR A 97 -6.95 -10.43 7.88
C TYR A 97 -7.72 -10.96 9.08
N HIS A 98 -7.13 -10.78 10.26
CA HIS A 98 -7.76 -11.02 11.56
C HIS A 98 -7.43 -9.83 12.47
N ILE A 99 -8.44 -9.24 13.09
CA ILE A 99 -8.27 -8.10 14.01
C ILE A 99 -8.89 -8.47 15.36
N ARG A 100 -8.12 -8.24 16.40
CA ARG A 100 -8.55 -8.47 17.80
C ARG A 100 -9.88 -7.76 18.10
N ARG A 101 -10.75 -8.41 18.84
CA ARG A 101 -12.15 -8.01 19.06
C ARG A 101 -12.31 -6.56 19.50
N ASP A 102 -11.52 -6.11 20.47
CA ASP A 102 -11.56 -4.76 21.02
C ASP A 102 -11.07 -3.67 20.03
N HIS A 103 -10.46 -4.09 18.91
CA HIS A 103 -10.01 -3.23 17.82
C HIS A 103 -10.86 -3.36 16.56
N GLN A 104 -11.87 -4.22 16.55
CA GLN A 104 -12.79 -4.34 15.42
C GLN A 104 -13.68 -3.08 15.29
N ARG A 105 -14.28 -2.90 14.10
CA ARG A 105 -15.20 -1.80 13.75
C ARG A 105 -14.61 -0.39 13.87
N LYS A 106 -13.29 -0.28 14.04
CA LYS A 106 -12.53 0.98 14.03
C LYS A 106 -11.88 1.28 12.67
N GLY A 107 -12.13 0.43 11.67
CA GLY A 107 -11.62 0.57 10.30
C GLY A 107 -10.22 -0.01 10.07
N TYR A 108 -9.59 -0.64 11.05
CA TYR A 108 -8.23 -1.18 10.92
C TYR A 108 -8.08 -2.28 9.87
N ALA A 109 -9.03 -3.22 9.78
CA ALA A 109 -9.01 -4.26 8.74
C ALA A 109 -9.04 -3.65 7.33
N LYS A 110 -9.90 -2.64 7.10
CA LYS A 110 -9.95 -1.91 5.83
C LYS A 110 -8.63 -1.21 5.52
N GLU A 111 -8.08 -0.48 6.49
CA GLU A 111 -6.83 0.26 6.33
C GLU A 111 -5.66 -0.66 6.01
N ALA A 112 -5.53 -1.77 6.75
CA ALA A 112 -4.51 -2.79 6.51
C ALA A 112 -4.68 -3.44 5.13
N ALA A 113 -5.89 -3.86 4.76
CA ALA A 113 -6.15 -4.51 3.49
C ALA A 113 -5.92 -3.59 2.29
N ILE A 114 -6.25 -2.29 2.38
CA ILE A 114 -5.91 -1.29 1.36
C ILE A 114 -4.39 -1.21 1.19
N ALA A 115 -3.65 -1.11 2.29
CA ALA A 115 -2.19 -1.00 2.24
C ALA A 115 -1.54 -2.27 1.66
N VAL A 116 -2.03 -3.45 2.04
CA VAL A 116 -1.57 -4.74 1.48
C VAL A 116 -1.91 -4.85 -0.01
N ARG A 117 -3.13 -4.48 -0.43
CA ARG A 117 -3.54 -4.45 -1.83
C ARG A 117 -2.61 -3.57 -2.67
N ASP A 118 -2.36 -2.35 -2.19
CA ASP A 118 -1.53 -1.37 -2.90
C ASP A 118 -0.09 -1.87 -2.99
N TRP A 119 0.45 -2.40 -1.89
CA TRP A 119 1.76 -3.05 -1.88
C TRP A 119 1.82 -4.22 -2.87
N ALA A 120 0.81 -5.10 -2.87
CA ALA A 120 0.77 -6.28 -3.72
C ALA A 120 0.77 -5.92 -5.21
N PHE A 121 -0.07 -4.97 -5.64
CA PHE A 121 -0.07 -4.53 -7.04
C PHE A 121 1.20 -3.76 -7.45
N GLN A 122 1.88 -3.11 -6.52
CA GLN A 122 3.14 -2.41 -6.80
C GLN A 122 4.35 -3.37 -6.87
N ASN A 123 4.36 -4.43 -6.05
CA ASN A 123 5.54 -5.26 -5.83
C ASN A 123 5.43 -6.68 -6.40
N THR A 124 4.29 -7.06 -6.98
CA THR A 124 4.08 -8.39 -7.57
C THR A 124 3.47 -8.29 -8.98
N PRO A 125 3.61 -9.33 -9.82
CA PRO A 125 3.03 -9.33 -11.16
C PRO A 125 1.55 -9.73 -11.18
N PHE A 126 0.87 -9.89 -10.05
CA PHE A 126 -0.51 -10.33 -10.02
C PHE A 126 -1.45 -9.33 -10.69
N ASN A 127 -2.33 -9.84 -11.56
CA ASN A 127 -3.34 -9.04 -12.24
C ASN A 127 -4.67 -9.00 -11.49
N VAL A 128 -4.90 -9.94 -10.58
CA VAL A 128 -6.11 -10.06 -9.76
C VAL A 128 -5.71 -10.45 -8.35
N ILE A 129 -6.32 -9.86 -7.36
CA ILE A 129 -6.19 -10.22 -5.94
C ILE A 129 -7.57 -10.60 -5.43
N TYR A 130 -7.62 -11.66 -4.64
CA TYR A 130 -8.84 -12.28 -4.15
C TYR A 130 -8.99 -12.12 -2.64
N SER A 131 -10.20 -12.28 -2.17
CA SER A 131 -10.55 -12.59 -0.78
C SER A 131 -11.74 -13.55 -0.81
N TYR A 132 -11.76 -14.56 0.04
CA TYR A 132 -12.84 -15.52 0.06
C TYR A 132 -13.28 -15.83 1.50
N MET A 133 -14.53 -16.18 1.65
CA MET A 133 -15.11 -16.44 2.97
C MET A 133 -16.35 -17.29 2.89
N LYS A 134 -16.71 -17.90 4.02
CA LYS A 134 -18.01 -18.55 4.21
C LYS A 134 -19.14 -17.54 3.93
N TYR A 135 -20.21 -17.98 3.29
CA TYR A 135 -21.36 -17.15 2.90
C TYR A 135 -22.01 -16.38 4.06
N THR A 136 -21.92 -16.90 5.29
CA THR A 136 -22.43 -16.26 6.52
C THR A 136 -21.48 -15.20 7.09
N ASN A 137 -20.22 -15.13 6.63
CA ASN A 137 -19.24 -14.17 7.12
C ASN A 137 -19.44 -12.78 6.48
N THR A 138 -20.57 -12.15 6.79
CA THR A 138 -20.92 -10.83 6.26
C THR A 138 -19.94 -9.71 6.66
N PRO A 139 -19.31 -9.72 7.86
CA PRO A 139 -18.29 -8.74 8.19
C PRO A 139 -17.07 -8.79 7.23
N SER A 140 -16.57 -10.00 6.92
CA SER A 140 -15.45 -10.16 5.99
C SER A 140 -15.84 -9.76 4.56
N ALA A 141 -17.05 -10.10 4.10
CA ALA A 141 -17.56 -9.67 2.80
C ALA A 141 -17.65 -8.13 2.71
N SER A 142 -18.17 -7.47 3.74
CA SER A 142 -18.24 -6.01 3.82
C SER A 142 -16.85 -5.37 3.84
N ALA A 143 -15.90 -5.97 4.55
CA ALA A 143 -14.52 -5.52 4.54
C ALA A 143 -13.91 -5.66 3.14
N ALA A 144 -14.08 -6.80 2.45
CA ALA A 144 -13.58 -7.01 1.09
C ALA A 144 -14.12 -5.95 0.11
N VAL A 145 -15.41 -5.65 0.15
CA VAL A 145 -16.00 -4.56 -0.65
C VAL A 145 -15.38 -3.20 -0.30
N SER A 146 -15.10 -2.95 0.98
CA SER A 146 -14.59 -1.67 1.46
C SER A 146 -13.16 -1.33 0.99
N TRP A 147 -12.36 -2.33 0.59
CA TRP A 147 -11.04 -2.12 0.01
C TRP A 147 -10.99 -2.31 -1.52
N GLY A 148 -12.17 -2.38 -2.15
CA GLY A 148 -12.33 -2.29 -3.60
C GLY A 148 -12.70 -3.59 -4.32
N CYS A 149 -12.94 -4.69 -3.62
CA CYS A 149 -13.39 -5.93 -4.22
C CYS A 149 -14.88 -5.92 -4.55
N HIS A 150 -15.26 -6.72 -5.53
CA HIS A 150 -16.63 -7.12 -5.80
C HIS A 150 -16.75 -8.64 -5.85
N GLN A 151 -17.93 -9.18 -5.61
CA GLN A 151 -18.15 -10.63 -5.69
C GLN A 151 -18.02 -11.09 -7.15
N VAL A 152 -17.18 -12.09 -7.38
CA VAL A 152 -16.87 -12.63 -8.71
C VAL A 152 -17.27 -14.09 -8.88
N ASP A 153 -17.42 -14.83 -7.77
CA ASP A 153 -17.74 -16.25 -7.82
C ASP A 153 -18.42 -16.69 -6.51
N GLU A 154 -19.09 -17.83 -6.58
CA GLU A 154 -19.67 -18.54 -5.44
C GLU A 154 -19.71 -20.02 -5.78
N PHE A 155 -19.28 -20.88 -4.86
CA PHE A 155 -19.28 -22.32 -5.08
C PHE A 155 -19.60 -23.10 -3.80
N LYS A 156 -20.10 -24.33 -3.95
CA LYS A 156 -20.30 -25.25 -2.85
C LYS A 156 -18.95 -25.77 -2.35
N ASP A 157 -18.82 -25.81 -1.05
CA ASP A 157 -17.58 -26.14 -0.35
C ASP A 157 -17.93 -27.02 0.86
N GLU A 158 -17.20 -28.13 1.04
CA GLU A 158 -17.42 -29.04 2.18
C GLU A 158 -17.14 -28.40 3.54
N VAL A 159 -16.24 -27.41 3.59
CA VAL A 159 -15.84 -26.70 4.81
C VAL A 159 -16.81 -25.55 5.12
N ASN A 160 -17.14 -24.74 4.11
CA ASN A 160 -17.92 -23.52 4.27
C ASN A 160 -19.40 -23.68 3.90
N GLU A 161 -19.82 -24.86 3.40
CA GLU A 161 -21.10 -25.09 2.72
C GLU A 161 -21.16 -24.31 1.39
N ILE A 162 -21.06 -23.02 1.45
CA ILE A 162 -20.93 -22.10 0.31
C ILE A 162 -19.80 -21.13 0.61
N THR A 163 -18.85 -21.06 -0.32
CA THR A 163 -17.78 -20.06 -0.31
C THR A 163 -18.08 -18.95 -1.31
N LYS A 164 -18.06 -17.71 -0.84
CA LYS A 164 -18.13 -16.51 -1.67
C LYS A 164 -16.73 -16.01 -1.97
N VAL A 165 -16.49 -15.67 -3.23
CA VAL A 165 -15.21 -15.17 -3.71
C VAL A 165 -15.36 -13.72 -4.17
N PHE A 166 -14.52 -12.87 -3.64
CA PHE A 166 -14.41 -11.46 -4.01
C PHE A 166 -13.06 -11.23 -4.69
N ALA A 167 -13.00 -10.28 -5.61
CA ALA A 167 -11.75 -9.94 -6.28
C ALA A 167 -11.70 -8.46 -6.67
N ILE A 168 -10.48 -7.99 -6.87
CA ILE A 168 -10.16 -6.72 -7.53
C ILE A 168 -9.06 -6.96 -8.56
N THR A 169 -9.23 -6.41 -9.75
CA THR A 169 -8.22 -6.45 -10.80
C THR A 169 -7.24 -5.29 -10.69
N ARG A 170 -6.04 -5.45 -11.27
CA ARG A 170 -5.05 -4.37 -11.39
C ARG A 170 -5.61 -3.13 -12.08
N MET A 171 -6.43 -3.30 -13.12
CA MET A 171 -7.08 -2.18 -13.80
C MET A 171 -8.06 -1.42 -12.90
N GLU A 172 -8.85 -2.13 -12.10
CA GLU A 172 -9.76 -1.50 -11.14
C GLU A 172 -8.99 -0.77 -10.04
N TRP A 173 -7.92 -1.39 -9.52
CA TRP A 173 -7.03 -0.74 -8.57
C TRP A 173 -6.42 0.55 -9.14
N GLN A 174 -5.93 0.53 -10.39
CA GLN A 174 -5.40 1.73 -11.05
C GLN A 174 -6.45 2.83 -11.16
N LYS A 175 -7.70 2.50 -11.49
CA LYS A 175 -8.80 3.46 -11.51
C LYS A 175 -9.12 4.01 -10.13
N LEU A 176 -9.17 3.17 -9.09
CA LEU A 176 -9.40 3.61 -7.71
C LEU A 176 -8.30 4.54 -7.22
N THR A 177 -7.04 4.23 -7.50
CA THR A 177 -5.91 5.05 -7.09
C THR A 177 -5.78 6.32 -7.93
N ALA A 178 -6.13 6.29 -9.21
CA ALA A 178 -6.22 7.48 -10.06
C ALA A 178 -7.37 8.41 -9.61
N CYS A 179 -8.50 7.89 -9.12
CA CYS A 179 -9.59 8.68 -8.56
C CYS A 179 -9.27 9.29 -7.18
N HIS A 180 -8.29 8.73 -6.46
CA HIS A 180 -7.76 9.29 -5.20
C HIS A 180 -6.50 10.15 -5.41
N ALA A 181 -5.87 10.09 -6.57
CA ALA A 181 -5.04 11.16 -7.07
C ALA A 181 -6.02 12.30 -7.40
N ASP A 182 -5.94 13.39 -6.63
CA ASP A 182 -6.75 14.59 -6.78
C ASP A 182 -6.98 14.86 -8.27
N PRO A 183 -8.23 14.90 -8.78
CA PRO A 183 -8.51 15.12 -10.22
C PRO A 183 -7.89 16.41 -10.74
N ASP A 184 -7.52 17.33 -9.83
CA ASP A 184 -6.69 18.49 -10.10
C ASP A 184 -5.21 18.15 -10.35
N THR A 185 -4.70 16.98 -9.90
CA THR A 185 -3.27 16.62 -10.02
C THR A 185 -2.92 16.22 -11.46
N ASP A 186 -3.79 15.48 -12.13
CA ASP A 186 -3.54 15.00 -13.49
C ASP A 186 -3.70 16.15 -14.51
N LYS A 187 -4.77 16.92 -14.41
CA LYS A 187 -4.94 18.17 -15.19
C LYS A 187 -3.88 19.21 -14.88
N SER A 188 -3.43 19.26 -13.63
CA SER A 188 -2.39 20.18 -13.18
C SER A 188 -1.01 19.78 -13.74
N ALA A 189 -0.70 18.47 -13.80
CA ALA A 189 0.53 17.97 -14.42
C ALA A 189 0.53 18.25 -15.93
N GLU A 190 -0.57 17.99 -16.66
CA GLU A 190 -0.72 18.30 -18.07
C GLU A 190 -0.53 19.81 -18.35
N VAL A 191 -1.07 20.67 -17.48
CA VAL A 191 -0.90 22.14 -17.61
C VAL A 191 0.58 22.53 -17.47
N LEU A 192 1.31 21.96 -16.52
CA LEU A 192 2.75 22.24 -16.37
C LEU A 192 3.52 21.71 -17.57
N LEU A 193 3.28 20.45 -17.97
CA LEU A 193 3.99 19.81 -19.08
C LEU A 193 3.75 20.54 -20.42
N SER A 194 2.52 20.96 -20.69
CA SER A 194 2.18 21.75 -21.88
C SER A 194 2.78 23.15 -21.89
N ASN A 195 3.28 23.63 -20.76
CA ASN A 195 3.90 24.95 -20.60
C ASN A 195 5.32 24.88 -20.08
N VAL A 196 6.00 23.74 -20.21
CA VAL A 196 7.35 23.52 -19.71
C VAL A 196 8.36 24.53 -20.27
N ASP A 197 8.12 25.02 -21.47
CA ASP A 197 8.96 26.04 -22.11
C ASP A 197 8.92 27.40 -21.40
N LYS A 198 7.85 27.69 -20.66
CA LYS A 198 7.71 28.92 -19.86
C LYS A 198 8.49 28.87 -18.55
N LEU A 199 9.08 27.72 -18.20
CA LEU A 199 9.89 27.58 -17.00
C LEU A 199 11.11 28.49 -17.06
N HIS A 200 11.30 29.28 -16.00
CA HIS A 200 12.41 30.18 -15.81
C HIS A 200 12.74 30.30 -14.33
N THR A 201 13.84 30.96 -14.01
CA THR A 201 14.17 31.34 -12.63
C THR A 201 14.86 32.70 -12.62
N THR A 202 14.98 33.30 -11.46
CA THR A 202 15.68 34.57 -11.28
C THR A 202 17.19 34.35 -11.12
N PRO A 203 18.06 35.38 -11.31
CA PRO A 203 19.51 35.24 -11.07
C PRO A 203 19.82 34.69 -9.68
N LEU A 204 19.13 35.16 -8.62
CA LEU A 204 19.24 34.61 -7.26
C LEU A 204 18.73 33.16 -7.17
N GLY A 205 17.73 32.80 -7.98
CA GLY A 205 17.23 31.43 -8.09
C GLY A 205 18.28 30.50 -8.70
N VAL A 206 19.01 30.93 -9.72
CA VAL A 206 20.15 30.19 -10.32
C VAL A 206 21.17 29.85 -9.25
N GLU A 207 21.64 30.86 -8.51
CA GLU A 207 22.65 30.69 -7.45
C GLU A 207 22.16 29.69 -6.38
N ARG A 208 20.92 29.86 -5.90
CA ARG A 208 20.32 28.98 -4.91
C ARG A 208 20.22 27.54 -5.37
N ILE A 209 19.81 27.33 -6.64
CA ILE A 209 19.71 25.98 -7.22
C ILE A 209 21.09 25.35 -7.33
N LYS A 210 22.10 26.08 -7.81
CA LYS A 210 23.50 25.62 -7.90
C LYS A 210 24.04 25.21 -6.53
N GLN A 211 23.80 26.02 -5.50
CA GLN A 211 24.21 25.73 -4.12
C GLN A 211 23.53 24.47 -3.57
N ASN A 212 22.21 24.34 -3.73
CA ASN A 212 21.44 23.21 -3.19
C ASN A 212 21.81 21.88 -3.87
N LEU A 213 22.11 21.92 -5.17
CA LEU A 213 22.49 20.74 -5.94
C LEU A 213 24.00 20.44 -5.92
N LYS A 214 24.81 21.39 -5.44
CA LYS A 214 26.30 21.35 -5.56
C LYS A 214 26.72 21.05 -7.00
N THR A 215 26.14 21.77 -7.96
CA THR A 215 26.35 21.58 -9.38
C THR A 215 26.91 22.85 -10.02
N GLU A 216 27.77 22.69 -11.02
CA GLU A 216 28.29 23.78 -11.86
C GLU A 216 27.59 23.84 -13.22
N ALA A 217 26.41 23.21 -13.35
CA ALA A 217 25.66 23.26 -14.58
C ALA A 217 25.42 24.70 -15.05
N ASP A 218 25.75 24.98 -16.32
CA ASP A 218 25.62 26.32 -16.88
C ASP A 218 24.15 26.75 -16.99
N ASP A 219 23.26 25.85 -17.39
CA ASP A 219 21.82 26.10 -17.48
C ASP A 219 21.01 25.21 -16.52
N VAL A 220 20.76 25.78 -15.35
CA VAL A 220 19.94 25.08 -14.33
C VAL A 220 18.47 24.97 -14.72
N VAL A 221 17.96 25.83 -15.61
CA VAL A 221 16.57 25.77 -16.10
C VAL A 221 16.41 24.60 -17.07
N ALA A 222 17.34 24.45 -18.02
CA ALA A 222 17.36 23.30 -18.93
C ALA A 222 17.47 21.98 -18.16
N PHE A 223 18.32 21.93 -17.13
CA PHE A 223 18.46 20.78 -16.25
C PHE A 223 17.12 20.43 -15.56
N CYS A 224 16.44 21.42 -14.99
CA CYS A 224 15.13 21.19 -14.34
C CYS A 224 14.05 20.73 -15.34
N LYS A 225 14.02 21.32 -16.54
CA LYS A 225 13.11 20.90 -17.64
C LYS A 225 13.31 19.43 -17.97
N GLN A 226 14.55 19.01 -18.17
CA GLN A 226 14.88 17.62 -18.47
C GLN A 226 14.40 16.65 -17.37
N LYS A 227 14.60 17.02 -16.09
CA LYS A 227 14.13 16.22 -14.96
C LYS A 227 12.60 16.16 -14.88
N ILE A 228 11.90 17.25 -15.13
CA ILE A 228 10.42 17.30 -15.14
C ILE A 228 9.84 16.48 -16.30
N LEU A 229 10.48 16.48 -17.47
CA LEU A 229 10.06 15.72 -18.63
C LEU A 229 10.45 14.23 -18.56
N SER A 230 11.25 13.82 -17.58
CA SER A 230 11.58 12.41 -17.41
C SER A 230 10.32 11.62 -17.03
N GLY A 231 10.07 10.46 -17.65
CA GLY A 231 8.89 9.62 -17.43
C GLY A 231 8.71 9.11 -16.00
N HIS A 232 9.66 9.40 -15.09
CA HIS A 232 9.63 9.03 -13.68
C HIS A 232 9.38 10.22 -12.74
N CYS A 233 9.01 11.40 -13.28
CA CYS A 233 8.73 12.59 -12.48
C CYS A 233 7.28 12.59 -12.01
N LYS A 234 7.05 12.50 -10.69
CA LYS A 234 5.72 12.68 -10.09
C LYS A 234 5.44 14.17 -9.96
N ILE A 235 4.42 14.67 -10.67
CA ILE A 235 4.02 16.08 -10.67
C ILE A 235 2.68 16.21 -9.95
N TYR A 236 2.61 17.09 -8.95
CA TYR A 236 1.36 17.42 -8.27
C TYR A 236 1.33 18.89 -7.87
N ARG A 237 0.11 19.44 -7.71
CA ARG A 237 -0.10 20.81 -7.29
C ARG A 237 -0.55 20.89 -5.84
N GLN A 238 0.04 21.80 -5.09
CA GLN A 238 -0.41 22.13 -3.74
C GLN A 238 -0.42 23.66 -3.56
N GLY A 239 -1.61 24.21 -3.40
CA GLY A 239 -1.84 25.63 -3.34
C GLY A 239 -1.39 26.35 -4.62
N LYS A 240 -0.46 27.30 -4.50
CA LYS A 240 0.04 28.12 -5.62
C LYS A 240 1.30 27.56 -6.29
N ASN A 241 1.73 26.34 -5.97
CA ASN A 241 2.95 25.74 -6.52
C ASN A 241 2.70 24.35 -7.07
N TRP A 242 3.44 23.98 -8.13
CA TRP A 242 3.68 22.60 -8.50
C TRP A 242 4.92 22.07 -7.78
N TYR A 243 4.85 20.79 -7.46
CA TYR A 243 5.96 20.00 -6.92
C TYR A 243 6.24 18.86 -7.89
N CYS A 244 7.47 18.82 -8.38
CA CYS A 244 7.92 17.79 -9.31
C CYS A 244 8.99 16.97 -8.57
N GLU A 245 8.68 15.70 -8.30
CA GLU A 245 9.53 14.79 -7.53
C GLU A 245 10.06 13.68 -8.45
N THR A 246 11.37 13.58 -8.52
CA THR A 246 12.10 12.46 -9.13
C THR A 246 12.70 11.58 -8.02
N GLU A 247 13.39 10.51 -8.36
CA GLU A 247 14.08 9.67 -7.38
C GLU A 247 15.05 10.48 -6.50
N ASP A 248 15.77 11.43 -7.11
CA ASP A 248 16.88 12.16 -6.50
C ASP A 248 16.54 13.61 -6.13
N LEU A 249 15.46 14.20 -6.70
CA LEU A 249 15.20 15.64 -6.59
C LEU A 249 13.74 15.97 -6.29
N LYS A 250 13.55 17.11 -5.63
CA LYS A 250 12.26 17.80 -5.51
C LYS A 250 12.40 19.22 -6.06
N ILE A 251 11.67 19.52 -7.13
CA ILE A 251 11.62 20.83 -7.81
C ILE A 251 10.30 21.49 -7.47
N THR A 252 10.35 22.74 -7.01
CA THR A 252 9.15 23.55 -6.71
C THR A 252 8.99 24.65 -7.74
N VAL A 253 7.84 24.71 -8.40
CA VAL A 253 7.52 25.69 -9.44
C VAL A 253 6.28 26.48 -9.08
N ASN A 254 6.31 27.81 -9.20
CA ASN A 254 5.13 28.64 -9.01
C ASN A 254 4.13 28.41 -10.16
N ALA A 255 2.88 28.08 -9.81
CA ALA A 255 1.87 27.69 -10.78
C ALA A 255 1.33 28.85 -11.64
N LYS A 256 1.53 30.11 -11.22
CA LYS A 256 1.08 31.28 -11.97
C LYS A 256 2.17 31.85 -12.86
N SER A 257 3.40 31.95 -12.35
CA SER A 257 4.51 32.59 -13.06
C SER A 257 5.44 31.60 -13.74
N TYR A 258 5.31 30.30 -13.53
CA TYR A 258 6.24 29.24 -14.01
C TYR A 258 7.68 29.44 -13.50
N THR A 259 7.86 30.18 -12.41
CA THR A 259 9.18 30.39 -11.81
C THR A 259 9.58 29.16 -11.00
N ILE A 260 10.77 28.62 -11.29
CA ILE A 260 11.39 27.58 -10.45
C ILE A 260 11.84 28.27 -9.17
N ILE A 261 11.21 27.94 -8.04
CA ILE A 261 11.46 28.58 -6.74
C ILE A 261 12.65 27.92 -6.06
N THR A 262 12.66 26.59 -5.99
CA THR A 262 13.72 25.82 -5.34
C THR A 262 13.89 24.45 -6.01
N VAL A 263 15.10 23.91 -5.88
CA VAL A 263 15.42 22.51 -6.17
C VAL A 263 16.24 21.97 -5.00
N HIS A 264 15.84 20.83 -4.46
CA HIS A 264 16.53 20.15 -3.37
C HIS A 264 16.81 18.71 -3.74
N ARG A 265 17.92 18.15 -3.26
CA ARG A 265 18.11 16.70 -3.25
C ARG A 265 17.16 16.10 -2.23
N ARG A 266 16.50 15.00 -2.60
CA ARG A 266 15.77 14.19 -1.62
C ARG A 266 16.82 13.51 -0.75
N ARG A 267 16.72 13.70 0.56
CA ARG A 267 17.52 12.89 1.49
C ARG A 267 16.87 11.52 1.50
N ASP A 268 17.68 10.48 1.32
CA ASP A 268 17.25 9.11 1.56
C ASP A 268 16.63 9.05 2.97
N LEU A 269 15.35 8.65 3.03
CA LEU A 269 14.64 8.39 4.28
C LEU A 269 14.94 6.98 4.75
#